data_fca2de8491b367b670ea0b2f11f61889
#
_entry.id   fca2de8491b367b670ea0b2f11f61889
#
_cell.length_a   1.000
_cell.length_b   1.000
_cell.length_c   1.000
_cell.angle_alpha   90.00
_cell.angle_beta   90.00
_cell.angle_gamma   90.00
#
_symmetry.space_group_name_H-M   'P 1'
#
loop_
_entity.id
_entity.type
_entity.pdbx_description
1 polymer ?
#
loop_
_entity_poly.entity_id
_entity_poly.type
_entity_poly.pdbx_seq_one_letter_code
_entity_poly.pdbx_strand_id
1 'polypeptide(L)'
;MEYVTGVSKKETVEISEILSGDFEGKQVKVNGAVHTIRDMGEVAFVILRKREGLLQCVFEEGKTKFDLKELKEASTIEVEGTVRAEHRAPNGFEVRLDTIRVLSEPAEQLPFAISKWKLPTTLETNLDHRAIVLRNVRERAKFRIQEGVVRGFRDFLYSEGFTEIHTPKIGAKSAEGGANLFRLEYFHRPAVLQQSPQFYKQMMVGVFDRVFETAPVFRAEKHNTKRHLNEYTSLDFEMGYIDGFEDIMAMETGFLQYTMKLLERDYAKELKMLGVTLPNVEQIPAVRFDEAKQKVAEKYHRQIRNPYDLEPEEEALIGQYYKEECGADFVFVTHYPSKKRPFYAMDDPTDPTYTLSFDLLYHGLEITTGGQRIHDYQMLLDKIEKRGMTTEGMEQYLAVFKYGMPPHGGLGIGLERLTMKLVGEDNVRETTLFPRDLSRLEP
;
A
#
# COMPACT_ATOMS: atom_id res chain seq x y z
N MET A 1 -32.12 27.50 -18.30
CA MET A 1 -30.99 27.19 -17.40
C MET A 1 -30.95 25.67 -17.30
N GLU A 2 -29.85 25.05 -17.72
CA GLU A 2 -29.68 23.60 -17.63
C GLU A 2 -29.07 23.24 -16.28
N TYR A 3 -29.56 22.19 -15.62
CA TYR A 3 -29.09 21.74 -14.33
C TYR A 3 -28.37 20.40 -14.49
N VAL A 4 -27.18 20.27 -13.89
CA VAL A 4 -26.47 18.99 -13.77
C VAL A 4 -27.00 18.29 -12.51
N THR A 5 -27.71 17.17 -12.68
CA THR A 5 -28.46 16.48 -11.62
C THR A 5 -27.75 15.25 -11.03
N GLY A 6 -26.48 15.07 -11.32
CA GLY A 6 -25.67 13.95 -10.80
C GLY A 6 -25.00 13.14 -11.91
N VAL A 7 -24.63 11.90 -11.58
CA VAL A 7 -23.94 11.00 -12.51
C VAL A 7 -24.95 10.47 -13.54
N SER A 8 -24.74 10.78 -14.83
CA SER A 8 -25.56 10.25 -15.91
C SER A 8 -25.28 8.77 -16.16
N LYS A 9 -26.35 7.98 -16.30
CA LYS A 9 -26.23 6.63 -16.79
C LYS A 9 -25.82 6.65 -18.27
N LYS A 10 -24.81 5.86 -18.61
CA LYS A 10 -24.41 5.65 -20.00
C LYS A 10 -25.18 4.48 -20.61
N GLU A 11 -25.32 4.48 -21.92
CA GLU A 11 -25.89 3.35 -22.66
C GLU A 11 -24.97 2.11 -22.67
N THR A 12 -23.67 2.34 -22.45
CA THR A 12 -22.68 1.26 -22.44
C THR A 12 -22.77 0.43 -21.17
N VAL A 13 -22.77 -0.89 -21.33
CA VAL A 13 -22.79 -1.87 -20.25
C VAL A 13 -21.38 -2.12 -19.73
N GLU A 14 -21.21 -2.33 -18.44
CA GLU A 14 -19.93 -2.68 -17.83
C GLU A 14 -19.66 -4.18 -17.99
N ILE A 15 -18.38 -4.56 -17.99
CA ILE A 15 -17.98 -5.99 -18.15
C ILE A 15 -18.56 -6.84 -17.01
N SER A 16 -18.59 -6.33 -15.78
CA SER A 16 -19.16 -7.05 -14.63
C SER A 16 -20.63 -7.38 -14.80
N GLU A 17 -21.40 -6.47 -15.42
CA GLU A 17 -22.83 -6.69 -15.70
C GLU A 17 -23.02 -7.79 -16.75
N ILE A 18 -22.17 -7.86 -17.76
CA ILE A 18 -22.19 -8.95 -18.76
C ILE A 18 -21.85 -10.30 -18.10
N LEU A 19 -20.86 -10.30 -17.21
CA LEU A 19 -20.39 -11.51 -16.54
C LEU A 19 -21.33 -12.01 -15.44
N SER A 20 -22.36 -11.24 -15.05
CA SER A 20 -23.42 -11.71 -14.13
C SER A 20 -24.34 -12.76 -14.78
N GLY A 21 -24.35 -12.81 -16.12
CA GLY A 21 -25.21 -13.72 -16.89
C GLY A 21 -26.57 -13.11 -17.30
N ASP A 22 -26.93 -11.95 -16.73
CA ASP A 22 -28.25 -11.34 -16.99
C ASP A 22 -28.42 -10.80 -18.41
N PHE A 23 -27.34 -10.73 -19.17
CA PHE A 23 -27.30 -10.22 -20.54
C PHE A 23 -27.22 -11.30 -21.62
N GLU A 24 -27.27 -12.57 -21.28
CA GLU A 24 -27.24 -13.64 -22.27
C GLU A 24 -28.36 -13.47 -23.30
N GLY A 25 -28.01 -13.53 -24.59
CA GLY A 25 -28.91 -13.34 -25.73
C GLY A 25 -29.31 -11.88 -26.00
N LYS A 26 -28.92 -10.94 -25.16
CA LYS A 26 -29.26 -9.52 -25.34
C LYS A 26 -28.20 -8.78 -26.15
N GLN A 27 -28.68 -7.76 -26.88
CA GLN A 27 -27.87 -6.79 -27.58
C GLN A 27 -27.28 -5.83 -26.53
N VAL A 28 -25.98 -5.59 -26.62
CA VAL A 28 -25.25 -4.69 -25.71
C VAL A 28 -24.35 -3.73 -26.48
N LYS A 29 -24.11 -2.57 -25.88
CA LYS A 29 -23.07 -1.62 -26.29
C LYS A 29 -21.99 -1.60 -25.21
N VAL A 30 -20.75 -1.87 -25.59
CA VAL A 30 -19.61 -1.94 -24.66
C VAL A 30 -18.47 -1.10 -25.21
N ASN A 31 -17.80 -0.35 -24.34
CA ASN A 31 -16.55 0.32 -24.69
C ASN A 31 -15.37 -0.29 -23.94
N GLY A 32 -14.17 -0.15 -24.51
CA GLY A 32 -12.94 -0.64 -23.87
C GLY A 32 -11.71 -0.40 -24.74
N ALA A 33 -10.55 -0.69 -24.17
CA ALA A 33 -9.31 -0.68 -24.92
C ALA A 33 -9.01 -2.07 -25.49
N VAL A 34 -8.59 -2.15 -26.73
CA VAL A 34 -8.15 -3.40 -27.38
C VAL A 34 -6.87 -3.88 -26.67
N HIS A 35 -6.98 -4.98 -25.96
CA HIS A 35 -5.88 -5.58 -25.19
C HIS A 35 -5.00 -6.46 -26.07
N THR A 36 -5.63 -7.25 -26.94
CA THR A 36 -4.98 -8.05 -27.97
C THR A 36 -6.01 -8.50 -29.01
N ILE A 37 -5.53 -8.80 -30.20
CA ILE A 37 -6.31 -9.36 -31.31
C ILE A 37 -5.72 -10.72 -31.65
N ARG A 38 -6.58 -11.76 -31.76
CA ARG A 38 -6.20 -13.09 -32.19
C ARG A 38 -6.94 -13.37 -33.50
N ASP A 39 -6.27 -13.07 -34.60
CA ASP A 39 -6.80 -13.30 -35.96
C ASP A 39 -6.65 -14.79 -36.34
N MET A 40 -7.76 -15.43 -36.70
CA MET A 40 -7.83 -16.82 -37.13
C MET A 40 -8.37 -16.94 -38.56
N GLY A 41 -8.35 -15.84 -39.31
CA GLY A 41 -8.90 -15.76 -40.68
C GLY A 41 -10.34 -15.25 -40.68
N GLU A 42 -11.31 -16.08 -41.01
CA GLU A 42 -12.73 -15.70 -41.08
C GLU A 42 -13.31 -15.27 -39.71
N VAL A 43 -12.66 -15.68 -38.62
CA VAL A 43 -13.03 -15.32 -37.25
C VAL A 43 -11.83 -14.73 -36.53
N ALA A 44 -12.03 -13.66 -35.77
CA ALA A 44 -11.01 -13.11 -34.86
C ALA A 44 -11.59 -12.86 -33.47
N PHE A 45 -10.70 -12.94 -32.47
CA PHE A 45 -11.04 -12.60 -31.09
C PHE A 45 -10.41 -11.27 -30.74
N VAL A 46 -11.26 -10.27 -30.53
CA VAL A 46 -10.87 -8.94 -30.03
C VAL A 46 -11.07 -8.93 -28.52
N ILE A 47 -9.97 -8.88 -27.76
CA ILE A 47 -10.04 -8.87 -26.30
C ILE A 47 -10.08 -7.42 -25.83
N LEU A 48 -11.18 -7.02 -25.24
CA LEU A 48 -11.35 -5.69 -24.63
C LEU A 48 -10.88 -5.71 -23.17
N ARG A 49 -10.25 -4.63 -22.76
CA ARG A 49 -9.83 -4.38 -21.38
C ARG A 49 -10.56 -3.17 -20.83
N LYS A 50 -11.12 -3.32 -19.64
CA LYS A 50 -11.62 -2.25 -18.77
C LYS A 50 -11.04 -2.40 -17.36
N ARG A 51 -11.48 -1.55 -16.43
CA ARG A 51 -11.06 -1.59 -15.02
C ARG A 51 -11.35 -2.95 -14.35
N GLU A 52 -12.44 -3.59 -14.71
CA GLU A 52 -12.94 -4.83 -14.10
C GLU A 52 -12.31 -6.10 -14.67
N GLY A 53 -11.63 -6.01 -15.80
CA GLY A 53 -10.96 -7.15 -16.43
C GLY A 53 -11.00 -7.15 -17.94
N LEU A 54 -11.07 -8.36 -18.49
CA LEU A 54 -11.06 -8.62 -19.91
C LEU A 54 -12.40 -9.19 -20.36
N LEU A 55 -12.85 -8.81 -21.56
CA LEU A 55 -14.02 -9.33 -22.24
C LEU A 55 -13.60 -9.82 -23.65
N GLN A 56 -13.93 -11.05 -23.97
CA GLN A 56 -13.76 -11.59 -25.33
C GLN A 56 -14.89 -11.09 -26.21
N CYS A 57 -14.52 -10.54 -27.37
CA CYS A 57 -15.44 -10.17 -28.43
C CYS A 57 -15.08 -10.96 -29.67
N VAL A 58 -16.10 -11.51 -30.35
CA VAL A 58 -15.92 -12.32 -31.56
C VAL A 58 -16.26 -11.50 -32.79
N PHE A 59 -15.26 -11.28 -33.61
CA PHE A 59 -15.38 -10.71 -34.94
C PHE A 59 -15.60 -11.84 -35.94
N GLU A 60 -16.56 -11.70 -36.88
CA GLU A 60 -16.80 -12.63 -37.98
C GLU A 60 -16.75 -11.85 -39.29
N GLU A 61 -15.89 -12.27 -40.23
CA GLU A 61 -15.78 -11.63 -41.54
C GLU A 61 -17.13 -11.73 -42.31
N GLY A 62 -17.52 -10.63 -42.94
CA GLY A 62 -18.80 -10.52 -43.66
C GLY A 62 -20.05 -10.35 -42.78
N LYS A 63 -19.94 -10.49 -41.43
CA LYS A 63 -21.03 -10.22 -40.49
C LYS A 63 -20.80 -8.96 -39.68
N THR A 64 -19.58 -8.80 -39.13
CA THR A 64 -19.20 -7.60 -38.38
C THR A 64 -18.94 -6.44 -39.34
N LYS A 65 -19.61 -5.32 -39.12
CA LYS A 65 -19.49 -4.14 -39.99
C LYS A 65 -18.24 -3.33 -39.64
N PHE A 66 -17.08 -3.86 -39.99
CA PHE A 66 -15.78 -3.24 -39.78
C PHE A 66 -14.70 -3.99 -40.55
N ASP A 67 -13.64 -3.33 -41.04
CA ASP A 67 -12.46 -4.01 -41.57
C ASP A 67 -11.45 -4.25 -40.44
N LEU A 68 -11.25 -5.52 -40.06
CA LEU A 68 -10.36 -5.90 -38.97
C LEU A 68 -8.92 -5.40 -39.16
N LYS A 69 -8.46 -5.23 -40.39
CA LYS A 69 -7.12 -4.77 -40.74
C LYS A 69 -6.86 -3.31 -40.29
N GLU A 70 -7.91 -2.53 -40.08
CA GLU A 70 -7.85 -1.17 -39.58
C GLU A 70 -7.77 -1.13 -38.05
N LEU A 71 -8.04 -2.25 -37.35
CA LEU A 71 -8.03 -2.29 -35.90
C LEU A 71 -6.62 -2.54 -35.34
N LYS A 72 -6.13 -1.64 -34.51
CA LYS A 72 -4.84 -1.77 -33.82
C LYS A 72 -5.00 -2.16 -32.36
N GLU A 73 -4.07 -2.97 -31.81
CA GLU A 73 -3.96 -3.15 -30.37
C GLU A 73 -3.74 -1.80 -29.68
N ALA A 74 -4.26 -1.65 -28.48
CA ALA A 74 -4.32 -0.39 -27.71
C ALA A 74 -5.29 0.68 -28.22
N SER A 75 -5.96 0.50 -29.37
CA SER A 75 -7.10 1.37 -29.72
C SER A 75 -8.18 1.33 -28.65
N THR A 76 -8.83 2.45 -28.40
CA THR A 76 -10.07 2.45 -27.62
C THR A 76 -11.25 2.40 -28.58
N ILE A 77 -12.17 1.50 -28.32
CA ILE A 77 -13.31 1.23 -29.21
C ILE A 77 -14.61 1.13 -28.42
N GLU A 78 -15.70 1.34 -29.12
CA GLU A 78 -17.05 1.01 -28.72
C GLU A 78 -17.57 -0.07 -29.67
N VAL A 79 -18.15 -1.10 -29.13
CA VAL A 79 -18.70 -2.22 -29.89
C VAL A 79 -20.17 -2.41 -29.58
N GLU A 80 -20.93 -2.83 -30.57
CA GLU A 80 -22.29 -3.34 -30.41
C GLU A 80 -22.33 -4.81 -30.83
N GLY A 81 -23.07 -5.60 -30.07
CA GLY A 81 -23.16 -7.03 -30.35
C GLY A 81 -24.01 -7.79 -29.35
N THR A 82 -24.16 -9.09 -29.58
CA THR A 82 -25.00 -9.99 -28.77
C THR A 82 -24.13 -10.78 -27.79
N VAL A 83 -24.51 -10.76 -26.51
CA VAL A 83 -23.86 -11.57 -25.46
C VAL A 83 -24.19 -13.05 -25.64
N ARG A 84 -23.19 -13.91 -25.53
CA ARG A 84 -23.33 -15.37 -25.58
C ARG A 84 -22.57 -16.01 -24.43
N ALA A 85 -23.14 -17.05 -23.82
CA ALA A 85 -22.41 -17.95 -22.96
C ALA A 85 -21.44 -18.80 -23.81
N GLU A 86 -20.16 -18.81 -23.44
CA GLU A 86 -19.11 -19.60 -24.08
C GLU A 86 -18.08 -20.06 -23.03
N HIS A 87 -18.09 -21.33 -22.70
CA HIS A 87 -17.26 -21.90 -21.63
C HIS A 87 -15.75 -21.79 -21.91
N ARG A 88 -15.32 -21.62 -23.17
CA ARG A 88 -13.91 -21.40 -23.54
C ARG A 88 -13.50 -19.93 -23.48
N ALA A 89 -14.47 -19.02 -23.38
CA ALA A 89 -14.17 -17.61 -23.22
C ALA A 89 -13.64 -17.34 -21.79
N PRO A 90 -12.66 -16.45 -21.61
CA PRO A 90 -12.28 -15.97 -20.29
C PRO A 90 -13.51 -15.44 -19.55
N ASN A 91 -13.85 -16.00 -18.40
CA ASN A 91 -15.03 -15.66 -17.59
C ASN A 91 -16.40 -16.18 -18.11
N GLY A 92 -16.44 -17.07 -19.09
CA GLY A 92 -17.65 -17.79 -19.49
C GLY A 92 -18.61 -17.09 -20.45
N PHE A 93 -18.34 -15.83 -20.82
CA PHE A 93 -19.16 -15.05 -21.75
C PHE A 93 -18.32 -14.34 -22.80
N GLU A 94 -18.92 -14.15 -23.98
CA GLU A 94 -18.36 -13.38 -25.09
C GLU A 94 -19.43 -12.49 -25.72
N VAL A 95 -19.01 -11.48 -26.48
CA VAL A 95 -19.88 -10.63 -27.28
C VAL A 95 -19.61 -10.89 -28.75
N ARG A 96 -20.62 -11.38 -29.50
CA ARG A 96 -20.55 -11.46 -30.95
C ARG A 96 -20.80 -10.11 -31.55
N LEU A 97 -19.83 -9.61 -32.30
CA LEU A 97 -19.80 -8.23 -32.77
C LEU A 97 -20.65 -8.01 -34.00
N ASP A 98 -21.51 -7.00 -33.99
CA ASP A 98 -22.21 -6.47 -35.17
C ASP A 98 -21.48 -5.25 -35.73
N THR A 99 -21.02 -4.34 -34.84
CA THR A 99 -20.31 -3.13 -35.26
C THR A 99 -19.13 -2.83 -34.32
N ILE A 100 -18.12 -2.16 -34.89
CA ILE A 100 -17.00 -1.57 -34.16
C ILE A 100 -16.92 -0.09 -34.54
N ARG A 101 -16.81 0.77 -33.52
CA ARG A 101 -16.50 2.18 -33.69
C ARG A 101 -15.21 2.52 -32.96
N VAL A 102 -14.19 2.99 -33.69
CA VAL A 102 -12.93 3.43 -33.08
C VAL A 102 -13.15 4.81 -32.46
N LEU A 103 -12.81 4.93 -31.18
CA LEU A 103 -12.88 6.17 -30.41
C LEU A 103 -11.53 6.91 -30.45
N SER A 104 -10.44 6.13 -30.39
CA SER A 104 -9.08 6.67 -30.49
C SER A 104 -8.10 5.55 -30.90
N GLU A 105 -7.12 5.89 -31.72
CA GLU A 105 -6.05 4.99 -32.13
C GLU A 105 -4.72 5.37 -31.49
N PRO A 106 -3.85 4.35 -31.24
CA PRO A 106 -2.48 4.64 -30.84
C PRO A 106 -1.68 5.23 -32.02
N ALA A 107 -0.87 6.25 -31.74
CA ALA A 107 0.04 6.81 -32.73
C ALA A 107 1.19 5.87 -33.10
N GLU A 108 1.60 5.01 -32.14
CA GLU A 108 2.68 4.05 -32.27
C GLU A 108 2.26 2.68 -31.69
N GLN A 109 2.96 1.63 -32.09
CA GLN A 109 2.77 0.31 -31.50
C GLN A 109 3.28 0.28 -30.06
N LEU A 110 2.66 -0.59 -29.25
CA LEU A 110 3.13 -0.84 -27.88
C LEU A 110 4.59 -1.31 -27.90
N PRO A 111 5.44 -0.86 -26.99
CA PRO A 111 6.85 -1.27 -26.94
C PRO A 111 7.05 -2.76 -26.61
N PHE A 112 6.04 -3.39 -26.04
CA PHE A 112 5.97 -4.82 -25.75
C PHE A 112 4.52 -5.29 -25.61
N ALA A 113 4.30 -6.60 -25.78
CA ALA A 113 2.97 -7.19 -25.66
C ALA A 113 2.49 -7.22 -24.21
N ILE A 114 1.50 -6.40 -23.88
CA ILE A 114 0.90 -6.31 -22.53
C ILE A 114 -0.01 -7.49 -22.19
N SER A 115 -0.38 -8.34 -23.17
CA SER A 115 -1.25 -9.48 -23.00
C SER A 115 -0.56 -10.73 -22.44
N LYS A 116 0.76 -10.74 -22.31
CA LYS A 116 1.51 -11.85 -21.76
C LYS A 116 1.25 -11.99 -20.25
N TRP A 117 1.13 -13.22 -19.77
CA TRP A 117 0.95 -13.51 -18.34
C TRP A 117 2.09 -12.95 -17.49
N LYS A 118 3.33 -13.12 -17.95
CA LYS A 118 4.53 -12.49 -17.41
C LYS A 118 5.12 -11.60 -18.50
N LEU A 119 5.32 -10.34 -18.18
CA LEU A 119 5.93 -9.40 -19.12
C LEU A 119 7.40 -9.78 -19.38
N PRO A 120 7.85 -9.79 -20.63
CA PRO A 120 9.25 -10.13 -20.98
C PRO A 120 10.16 -8.91 -20.82
N THR A 121 10.07 -8.22 -19.70
CA THR A 121 10.74 -6.94 -19.43
C THR A 121 11.49 -6.99 -18.10
N THR A 122 12.52 -6.18 -17.96
CA THR A 122 13.26 -5.99 -16.71
C THR A 122 12.50 -5.04 -15.79
N LEU A 123 12.88 -4.99 -14.50
CA LEU A 123 12.31 -4.04 -13.56
C LEU A 123 12.47 -2.59 -14.04
N GLU A 124 13.65 -2.21 -14.53
CA GLU A 124 13.90 -0.85 -15.03
C GLU A 124 12.98 -0.51 -16.21
N THR A 125 12.86 -1.40 -17.19
CA THR A 125 11.92 -1.24 -18.32
C THR A 125 10.48 -1.11 -17.83
N ASN A 126 10.09 -1.89 -16.80
CA ASN A 126 8.75 -1.82 -16.19
C ASN A 126 8.50 -0.46 -15.54
N LEU A 127 9.50 0.12 -14.92
CA LEU A 127 9.39 1.43 -14.28
C LEU A 127 9.40 2.58 -15.30
N ASP A 128 10.22 2.48 -16.36
CA ASP A 128 10.29 3.48 -17.43
C ASP A 128 8.98 3.54 -18.25
N HIS A 129 8.29 2.41 -18.40
CA HIS A 129 7.02 2.31 -19.11
C HIS A 129 5.83 2.03 -18.17
N ARG A 130 5.87 2.55 -16.95
CA ARG A 130 4.96 2.16 -15.86
C ARG A 130 3.48 2.20 -16.24
N ALA A 131 3.01 3.27 -16.85
CA ALA A 131 1.61 3.42 -17.26
C ALA A 131 1.18 2.39 -18.33
N ILE A 132 2.12 1.91 -19.15
CA ILE A 132 1.87 0.87 -20.16
C ILE A 132 1.91 -0.51 -19.50
N VAL A 133 2.89 -0.79 -18.65
CA VAL A 133 3.01 -2.02 -17.87
C VAL A 133 1.74 -2.28 -17.06
N LEU A 134 1.17 -1.27 -16.42
CA LEU A 134 -0.05 -1.39 -15.62
C LEU A 134 -1.33 -1.61 -16.45
N ARG A 135 -1.23 -1.58 -17.78
CA ARG A 135 -2.30 -2.10 -18.66
C ARG A 135 -2.35 -3.64 -18.67
N ASN A 136 -1.27 -4.33 -18.26
CA ASN A 136 -1.30 -5.75 -17.98
C ASN A 136 -2.17 -6.03 -16.75
N VAL A 137 -3.08 -7.02 -16.85
CA VAL A 137 -4.06 -7.28 -15.79
C VAL A 137 -3.42 -7.82 -14.50
N ARG A 138 -2.35 -8.62 -14.62
CA ARG A 138 -1.63 -9.18 -13.47
C ARG A 138 -0.83 -8.10 -12.75
N GLU A 139 -0.10 -7.26 -13.48
CA GLU A 139 0.64 -6.13 -12.87
C GLU A 139 -0.30 -5.15 -12.17
N ARG A 140 -1.46 -4.87 -12.77
CA ARG A 140 -2.51 -4.04 -12.18
C ARG A 140 -3.13 -4.66 -10.92
N ALA A 141 -3.24 -5.99 -10.85
CA ALA A 141 -3.84 -6.68 -9.71
C ALA A 141 -3.09 -6.39 -8.40
N LYS A 142 -1.77 -6.18 -8.42
CA LYS A 142 -0.98 -5.77 -7.24
C LYS A 142 -1.54 -4.49 -6.60
N PHE A 143 -1.87 -3.50 -7.42
CA PHE A 143 -2.41 -2.21 -6.97
C PHE A 143 -3.88 -2.28 -6.57
N ARG A 144 -4.62 -3.28 -7.08
CA ARG A 144 -5.97 -3.58 -6.57
C ARG A 144 -5.89 -4.16 -5.14
N ILE A 145 -4.92 -5.03 -4.87
CA ILE A 145 -4.68 -5.51 -3.50
C ILE A 145 -4.25 -4.34 -2.59
N GLN A 146 -3.36 -3.46 -3.06
CA GLN A 146 -2.97 -2.25 -2.32
C GLN A 146 -4.16 -1.34 -1.98
N GLU A 147 -5.06 -1.12 -2.95
CA GLU A 147 -6.32 -0.40 -2.74
C GLU A 147 -7.16 -1.08 -1.64
N GLY A 148 -7.26 -2.41 -1.67
CA GLY A 148 -7.96 -3.19 -0.65
C GLY A 148 -7.36 -3.04 0.74
N VAL A 149 -6.03 -2.96 0.86
CA VAL A 149 -5.33 -2.68 2.13
C VAL A 149 -5.70 -1.30 2.67
N VAL A 150 -5.65 -0.26 1.83
CA VAL A 150 -6.02 1.11 2.24
C VAL A 150 -7.48 1.20 2.63
N ARG A 151 -8.37 0.54 1.87
CA ARG A 151 -9.80 0.46 2.20
C ARG A 151 -10.00 -0.25 3.54
N GLY A 152 -9.34 -1.38 3.76
CA GLY A 152 -9.42 -2.12 5.02
C GLY A 152 -8.98 -1.28 6.22
N PHE A 153 -7.90 -0.51 6.06
CA PHE A 153 -7.40 0.41 7.08
C PHE A 153 -8.43 1.48 7.44
N ARG A 154 -9.01 2.14 6.43
CA ARG A 154 -10.03 3.16 6.65
C ARG A 154 -11.31 2.60 7.25
N ASP A 155 -11.87 1.55 6.64
CA ASP A 155 -13.12 0.95 7.09
C ASP A 155 -13.03 0.47 8.54
N PHE A 156 -11.92 -0.21 8.89
CA PHE A 156 -11.67 -0.69 10.25
C PHE A 156 -11.56 0.47 11.24
N LEU A 157 -10.71 1.47 10.99
CA LEU A 157 -10.50 2.57 11.93
C LEU A 157 -11.74 3.44 12.09
N TYR A 158 -12.53 3.66 11.05
CA TYR A 158 -13.84 4.31 11.20
C TYR A 158 -14.77 3.49 12.11
N SER A 159 -14.78 2.17 11.99
CA SER A 159 -15.59 1.32 12.86
C SER A 159 -15.13 1.34 14.33
N GLU A 160 -13.84 1.62 14.57
CA GLU A 160 -13.25 1.78 15.91
C GLU A 160 -13.31 3.22 16.46
N GLY A 161 -14.04 4.12 15.78
CA GLY A 161 -14.28 5.49 16.21
C GLY A 161 -13.13 6.46 15.99
N PHE A 162 -12.23 6.16 15.05
CA PHE A 162 -11.17 7.08 14.66
C PHE A 162 -11.66 8.18 13.70
N THR A 163 -11.05 9.34 13.80
CA THR A 163 -11.24 10.47 12.87
C THR A 163 -10.09 10.52 11.87
N GLU A 164 -10.39 10.52 10.56
CA GLU A 164 -9.36 10.76 9.53
C GLU A 164 -8.96 12.23 9.51
N ILE A 165 -7.66 12.49 9.61
CA ILE A 165 -7.07 13.82 9.57
C ILE A 165 -6.17 13.97 8.35
N HIS A 166 -5.95 15.22 7.91
CA HIS A 166 -5.07 15.56 6.81
C HIS A 166 -4.10 16.64 7.26
N THR A 167 -2.82 16.30 7.33
CA THR A 167 -1.80 17.15 7.93
C THR A 167 -0.79 17.66 6.89
N PRO A 168 -0.16 18.83 7.14
CA PRO A 168 0.86 19.38 6.24
C PRO A 168 2.07 18.45 6.10
N LYS A 169 2.62 18.38 4.89
CA LYS A 169 3.86 17.63 4.62
C LYS A 169 5.08 18.56 4.45
N ILE A 170 4.87 19.86 4.45
CA ILE A 170 5.93 20.87 4.53
C ILE A 170 5.89 21.45 5.95
N GLY A 171 7.03 21.47 6.64
CA GLY A 171 7.12 21.98 8.00
C GLY A 171 8.49 22.60 8.29
N ALA A 172 8.59 23.36 9.37
CA ALA A 172 9.86 23.92 9.81
C ALA A 172 10.81 22.85 10.38
N LYS A 173 10.25 21.82 11.01
CA LYS A 173 10.97 20.69 11.61
C LYS A 173 10.23 19.38 11.34
N SER A 174 10.93 18.25 11.50
CA SER A 174 10.35 16.91 11.51
C SER A 174 10.57 16.28 12.89
N ALA A 175 9.59 15.48 13.35
CA ALA A 175 9.64 14.80 14.63
C ALA A 175 10.75 13.74 14.71
N GLU A 176 11.01 13.06 13.59
CA GLU A 176 12.01 11.99 13.53
C GLU A 176 13.45 12.54 13.57
N GLY A 177 13.65 13.78 13.16
CA GLY A 177 14.97 14.42 13.11
C GLY A 177 15.96 13.73 12.17
N GLY A 178 17.27 13.96 12.40
CA GLY A 178 18.35 13.26 11.72
C GLY A 178 18.75 13.81 10.36
N ALA A 179 19.65 13.09 9.67
CA ALA A 179 20.30 13.51 8.43
C ALA A 179 19.43 13.25 7.16
N ASN A 180 18.39 12.44 7.27
CA ASN A 180 17.60 11.96 6.13
C ASN A 180 16.39 12.85 5.83
N LEU A 181 16.58 14.18 5.82
CA LEU A 181 15.54 15.16 5.54
C LEU A 181 15.72 15.78 4.17
N PHE A 182 14.66 15.80 3.36
CA PHE A 182 14.59 16.69 2.22
C PHE A 182 14.39 18.13 2.70
N ARG A 183 15.35 19.00 2.38
CA ARG A 183 15.33 20.42 2.73
C ARG A 183 14.92 21.23 1.50
N LEU A 184 14.09 22.23 1.72
CA LEU A 184 13.61 23.13 0.67
C LEU A 184 13.57 24.57 1.19
N GLU A 185 13.50 25.51 0.28
CA GLU A 185 13.23 26.92 0.57
C GLU A 185 11.72 27.17 0.45
N TYR A 186 11.11 27.71 1.51
CA TYR A 186 9.70 28.06 1.55
C TYR A 186 9.56 29.56 1.82
N PHE A 187 9.35 30.35 0.75
CA PHE A 187 9.24 31.82 0.84
C PHE A 187 10.36 32.45 1.70
N HIS A 188 11.61 32.21 1.33
CA HIS A 188 12.83 32.68 2.02
C HIS A 188 13.02 32.15 3.45
N ARG A 189 12.33 31.08 3.83
CA ARG A 189 12.53 30.35 5.09
C ARG A 189 12.92 28.91 4.83
N PRO A 190 13.82 28.31 5.63
CA PRO A 190 14.14 26.90 5.50
C PRO A 190 12.92 26.05 5.92
N ALA A 191 12.64 25.02 5.15
CA ALA A 191 11.61 24.03 5.43
C ALA A 191 12.12 22.62 5.15
N VAL A 192 11.36 21.63 5.59
CA VAL A 192 11.63 20.20 5.34
C VAL A 192 10.35 19.49 4.92
N LEU A 193 10.50 18.39 4.17
CA LEU A 193 9.42 17.46 3.95
C LEU A 193 9.30 16.52 5.16
N GLN A 194 8.07 16.24 5.58
CA GLN A 194 7.79 15.41 6.76
C GLN A 194 8.10 13.93 6.51
N GLN A 195 8.81 13.32 7.45
CA GLN A 195 9.10 11.87 7.44
C GLN A 195 7.95 11.04 8.02
N SER A 196 7.03 11.68 8.75
CA SER A 196 5.87 11.11 9.41
C SER A 196 4.93 12.24 9.82
N PRO A 197 3.62 12.04 9.99
CA PRO A 197 2.71 13.03 10.58
C PRO A 197 2.80 13.10 12.12
N GLN A 198 3.89 12.65 12.74
CA GLN A 198 4.00 12.38 14.17
C GLN A 198 3.60 13.55 15.07
N PHE A 199 4.11 14.76 14.80
CA PHE A 199 3.70 15.93 15.59
C PHE A 199 2.20 16.15 15.56
N TYR A 200 1.62 16.07 14.38
CA TYR A 200 0.21 16.38 14.16
C TYR A 200 -0.71 15.32 14.73
N LYS A 201 -0.43 14.03 14.50
CA LYS A 201 -1.28 12.95 15.01
C LYS A 201 -1.28 12.91 16.53
N GLN A 202 -0.13 13.17 17.20
CA GLN A 202 -0.09 13.32 18.66
C GLN A 202 -0.91 14.53 19.14
N MET A 203 -0.72 15.71 18.53
CA MET A 203 -1.51 16.91 18.90
C MET A 203 -3.02 16.65 18.75
N MET A 204 -3.43 15.96 17.70
CA MET A 204 -4.84 15.72 17.40
C MET A 204 -5.50 14.64 18.28
N VAL A 205 -4.72 13.81 18.96
CA VAL A 205 -5.25 12.94 20.03
C VAL A 205 -5.87 13.77 21.17
N GLY A 206 -5.27 14.90 21.51
CA GLY A 206 -5.83 15.82 22.50
C GLY A 206 -7.14 16.51 22.07
N VAL A 207 -7.58 16.31 20.81
CA VAL A 207 -8.78 16.91 20.21
C VAL A 207 -9.85 15.88 19.88
N PHE A 208 -9.43 14.74 19.30
CA PHE A 208 -10.33 13.72 18.75
C PHE A 208 -10.22 12.36 19.43
N ASP A 209 -9.38 12.21 20.45
CA ASP A 209 -9.03 10.98 21.15
C ASP A 209 -8.37 9.90 20.26
N ARG A 210 -8.88 9.67 19.05
CA ARG A 210 -8.40 8.68 18.08
C ARG A 210 -8.35 9.30 16.69
N VAL A 211 -7.17 9.26 16.07
CA VAL A 211 -6.96 9.84 14.73
C VAL A 211 -6.15 8.92 13.84
N PHE A 212 -6.37 9.03 12.54
CA PHE A 212 -5.55 8.35 11.55
C PHE A 212 -5.34 9.19 10.29
N GLU A 213 -4.31 8.88 9.54
CA GLU A 213 -3.99 9.52 8.27
C GLU A 213 -3.41 8.49 7.29
N THR A 214 -3.80 8.58 6.02
CA THR A 214 -3.16 7.89 4.91
C THR A 214 -2.54 8.94 4.00
N ALA A 215 -1.21 9.06 3.98
CA ALA A 215 -0.55 10.15 3.29
C ALA A 215 0.89 9.83 2.87
N PRO A 216 1.45 10.55 1.88
CA PRO A 216 2.85 10.44 1.53
C PRO A 216 3.75 10.95 2.66
N VAL A 217 4.88 10.28 2.83
CA VAL A 217 5.97 10.68 3.73
C VAL A 217 7.30 10.57 2.99
N PHE A 218 8.32 11.31 3.46
CA PHE A 218 9.53 11.56 2.71
C PHE A 218 10.78 11.24 3.53
N ARG A 219 11.68 10.43 2.98
CA ARG A 219 12.95 10.09 3.62
C ARG A 219 14.10 10.24 2.62
N ALA A 220 15.00 11.19 2.86
CA ALA A 220 16.17 11.43 2.02
C ALA A 220 17.28 10.39 2.27
N GLU A 221 16.92 9.11 2.26
CA GLU A 221 17.84 8.00 2.47
C GLU A 221 18.73 7.82 1.23
N LYS A 222 20.03 7.71 1.47
CA LYS A 222 21.04 7.56 0.40
C LYS A 222 21.33 6.09 0.06
N HIS A 223 20.34 5.22 0.24
CA HIS A 223 20.46 3.79 -0.01
C HIS A 223 19.53 3.36 -1.13
N ASN A 224 20.09 2.71 -2.16
CA ASN A 224 19.30 2.11 -3.24
C ASN A 224 19.13 0.61 -2.97
N THR A 225 18.19 0.25 -2.12
CA THR A 225 17.91 -1.14 -1.75
C THR A 225 16.52 -1.57 -2.18
N LYS A 226 16.23 -2.87 -2.16
CA LYS A 226 14.92 -3.43 -2.49
C LYS A 226 13.80 -3.06 -1.52
N ARG A 227 14.12 -2.46 -0.36
CA ARG A 227 13.16 -2.18 0.74
C ARG A 227 13.00 -0.69 1.06
N HIS A 228 13.71 0.22 0.36
CA HIS A 228 13.70 1.65 0.63
C HIS A 228 13.20 2.47 -0.56
N LEU A 229 12.41 3.49 -0.25
CA LEU A 229 11.92 4.54 -1.14
C LEU A 229 12.16 5.89 -0.48
N ASN A 230 12.34 6.93 -1.28
CA ASN A 230 12.45 8.31 -0.77
C ASN A 230 11.09 8.97 -0.54
N GLU A 231 10.04 8.48 -1.19
CA GLU A 231 8.64 8.83 -0.96
C GLU A 231 7.80 7.56 -0.94
N TYR A 232 6.98 7.37 0.09
CA TYR A 232 6.08 6.23 0.20
C TYR A 232 4.80 6.63 0.96
N THR A 233 3.77 5.80 0.86
CA THR A 233 2.51 6.02 1.58
C THR A 233 2.60 5.40 2.96
N SER A 234 2.41 6.23 3.99
CA SER A 234 2.29 5.78 5.37
C SER A 234 0.83 5.69 5.79
N LEU A 235 0.48 4.58 6.44
CA LEU A 235 -0.78 4.37 7.13
C LEU A 235 -0.51 4.60 8.61
N ASP A 236 -0.96 5.74 9.12
CA ASP A 236 -0.68 6.19 10.48
C ASP A 236 -1.94 6.23 11.32
N PHE A 237 -1.88 5.75 12.56
CA PHE A 237 -2.87 6.10 13.57
C PHE A 237 -2.23 6.46 14.91
N GLU A 238 -2.98 7.19 15.74
CA GLU A 238 -2.63 7.52 17.11
C GLU A 238 -3.91 7.51 17.94
N MET A 239 -3.87 6.92 19.16
CA MET A 239 -5.02 6.85 20.07
C MET A 239 -4.64 7.14 21.50
N GLY A 240 -5.53 7.86 22.18
CA GLY A 240 -5.43 8.22 23.59
C GLY A 240 -6.15 7.25 24.51
N TYR A 241 -5.95 7.47 25.83
CA TYR A 241 -6.56 6.70 26.93
C TYR A 241 -6.20 5.22 26.88
N ILE A 242 -4.95 4.92 26.48
CA ILE A 242 -4.42 3.55 26.47
C ILE A 242 -3.96 3.14 27.86
N ASP A 243 -4.07 1.84 28.15
CA ASP A 243 -3.48 1.24 29.35
C ASP A 243 -2.00 0.90 29.16
N GLY A 244 -1.61 0.54 27.91
CA GLY A 244 -0.25 0.24 27.53
C GLY A 244 -0.07 0.20 26.01
N PHE A 245 1.15 -0.01 25.54
CA PHE A 245 1.43 -0.12 24.10
C PHE A 245 0.84 -1.40 23.47
N GLU A 246 0.44 -2.35 24.28
CA GLU A 246 -0.29 -3.56 23.88
C GLU A 246 -1.64 -3.24 23.24
N ASP A 247 -2.29 -2.14 23.64
CA ASP A 247 -3.52 -1.65 23.01
C ASP A 247 -3.30 -1.27 21.55
N ILE A 248 -2.11 -0.71 21.24
CA ILE A 248 -1.74 -0.36 19.88
C ILE A 248 -1.48 -1.62 19.04
N MET A 249 -0.80 -2.61 19.60
CA MET A 249 -0.56 -3.91 18.95
C MET A 249 -1.88 -4.64 18.68
N ALA A 250 -2.82 -4.60 19.63
CA ALA A 250 -4.15 -5.18 19.48
C ALA A 250 -4.95 -4.49 18.38
N MET A 251 -4.91 -3.15 18.31
CA MET A 251 -5.55 -2.38 17.25
C MET A 251 -4.98 -2.71 15.87
N GLU A 252 -3.65 -2.83 15.74
CA GLU A 252 -3.00 -3.25 14.50
C GLU A 252 -3.39 -4.68 14.11
N THR A 253 -3.42 -5.60 15.05
CA THR A 253 -3.86 -6.98 14.82
C THR A 253 -5.30 -7.02 14.31
N GLY A 254 -6.20 -6.24 14.93
CA GLY A 254 -7.60 -6.09 14.47
C GLY A 254 -7.70 -5.54 13.05
N PHE A 255 -6.92 -4.53 12.72
CA PHE A 255 -6.82 -3.99 11.35
C PHE A 255 -6.40 -5.08 10.35
N LEU A 256 -5.36 -5.85 10.66
CA LEU A 256 -4.89 -6.93 9.78
C LEU A 256 -5.96 -8.01 9.59
N GLN A 257 -6.62 -8.43 10.68
CA GLN A 257 -7.72 -9.42 10.63
C GLN A 257 -8.88 -8.93 9.75
N TYR A 258 -9.30 -7.68 9.94
CA TYR A 258 -10.36 -7.08 9.12
C TYR A 258 -9.97 -7.02 7.65
N THR A 259 -8.74 -6.55 7.38
CA THR A 259 -8.23 -6.38 6.02
C THR A 259 -8.10 -7.72 5.29
N MET A 260 -7.59 -8.77 5.91
CA MET A 260 -7.50 -10.08 5.26
C MET A 260 -8.88 -10.63 4.88
N LYS A 261 -9.89 -10.49 5.74
CA LYS A 261 -11.28 -10.87 5.44
C LYS A 261 -11.87 -10.04 4.29
N LEU A 262 -11.57 -8.74 4.26
CA LEU A 262 -12.01 -7.85 3.17
C LEU A 262 -11.37 -8.24 1.85
N LEU A 263 -10.06 -8.54 1.83
CA LEU A 263 -9.35 -8.98 0.63
C LEU A 263 -9.89 -10.31 0.11
N GLU A 264 -10.11 -11.27 0.98
CA GLU A 264 -10.70 -12.57 0.61
C GLU A 264 -12.08 -12.43 -0.02
N ARG A 265 -12.93 -11.55 0.51
CA ARG A 265 -14.30 -11.32 0.03
C ARG A 265 -14.34 -10.52 -1.27
N ASP A 266 -13.67 -9.35 -1.30
CA ASP A 266 -13.86 -8.34 -2.34
C ASP A 266 -12.78 -8.35 -3.43
N TYR A 267 -11.62 -9.00 -3.18
CA TYR A 267 -10.46 -9.05 -4.08
C TYR A 267 -10.01 -10.48 -4.41
N ALA A 268 -10.90 -11.46 -4.23
CA ALA A 268 -10.61 -12.89 -4.49
C ALA A 268 -10.07 -13.15 -5.90
N LYS A 269 -10.53 -12.39 -6.89
CA LYS A 269 -10.07 -12.49 -8.29
C LYS A 269 -8.60 -12.11 -8.42
N GLU A 270 -8.20 -11.01 -7.81
CA GLU A 270 -6.83 -10.50 -7.81
C GLU A 270 -5.90 -11.42 -7.02
N LEU A 271 -6.33 -11.89 -5.85
CA LEU A 271 -5.58 -12.88 -5.06
C LEU A 271 -5.31 -14.16 -5.87
N LYS A 272 -6.35 -14.70 -6.51
CA LYS A 272 -6.21 -15.87 -7.38
C LYS A 272 -5.27 -15.61 -8.56
N MET A 273 -5.39 -14.44 -9.21
CA MET A 273 -4.55 -14.06 -10.36
C MET A 273 -3.08 -13.97 -9.97
N LEU A 274 -2.79 -13.45 -8.78
CA LEU A 274 -1.44 -13.31 -8.27
C LEU A 274 -0.89 -14.60 -7.64
N GLY A 275 -1.76 -15.58 -7.35
CA GLY A 275 -1.40 -16.81 -6.62
C GLY A 275 -1.11 -16.55 -5.15
N VAL A 276 -1.73 -15.53 -4.57
CA VAL A 276 -1.53 -15.13 -3.17
C VAL A 276 -2.35 -16.00 -2.24
N THR A 277 -1.69 -16.54 -1.22
CA THR A 277 -2.33 -17.10 -0.02
C THR A 277 -2.23 -16.04 1.07
N LEU A 278 -3.37 -15.64 1.63
CA LEU A 278 -3.38 -14.65 2.72
C LEU A 278 -2.73 -15.22 3.98
N PRO A 279 -1.98 -14.39 4.73
CA PRO A 279 -1.33 -14.82 5.96
C PRO A 279 -2.35 -15.08 7.07
N ASN A 280 -1.98 -15.95 8.02
CA ASN A 280 -2.74 -16.10 9.25
C ASN A 280 -2.43 -14.92 10.20
N VAL A 281 -3.49 -14.22 10.61
CA VAL A 281 -3.44 -13.05 11.49
C VAL A 281 -4.33 -13.21 12.73
N GLU A 282 -4.79 -14.43 13.04
CA GLU A 282 -5.64 -14.68 14.22
C GLU A 282 -4.89 -14.42 15.53
N GLN A 283 -3.63 -14.84 15.57
CA GLN A 283 -2.74 -14.65 16.70
C GLN A 283 -1.34 -14.27 16.18
N ILE A 284 -0.82 -13.13 16.62
CA ILE A 284 0.51 -12.66 16.27
C ILE A 284 1.39 -12.77 17.53
N PRO A 285 2.46 -13.58 17.50
CA PRO A 285 3.39 -13.69 18.63
C PRO A 285 4.13 -12.37 18.88
N ALA A 286 4.48 -12.13 20.14
CA ALA A 286 5.31 -11.01 20.56
C ALA A 286 6.55 -11.51 21.29
N VAL A 287 7.67 -10.83 21.11
CA VAL A 287 8.95 -11.16 21.74
C VAL A 287 9.71 -9.86 22.07
N ARG A 288 10.42 -9.84 23.20
CA ARG A 288 11.29 -8.70 23.50
C ARG A 288 12.49 -8.68 22.56
N PHE A 289 12.99 -7.49 22.29
CA PHE A 289 14.12 -7.25 21.38
C PHE A 289 15.38 -8.05 21.74
N ASP A 290 15.77 -8.04 23.00
CA ASP A 290 16.93 -8.76 23.52
C ASP A 290 16.75 -10.28 23.42
N GLU A 291 15.57 -10.79 23.79
CA GLU A 291 15.21 -12.19 23.67
C GLU A 291 15.17 -12.67 22.21
N ALA A 292 14.61 -11.86 21.31
CA ALA A 292 14.59 -12.17 19.87
C ALA A 292 16.00 -12.35 19.31
N LYS A 293 16.91 -11.43 19.64
CA LYS A 293 18.31 -11.51 19.24
C LYS A 293 19.00 -12.76 19.79
N GLN A 294 18.75 -13.08 21.05
CA GLN A 294 19.35 -14.27 21.69
C GLN A 294 18.85 -15.56 21.03
N LYS A 295 17.53 -15.70 20.82
CA LYS A 295 16.93 -16.88 20.16
C LYS A 295 17.52 -17.12 18.76
N VAL A 296 17.66 -16.04 17.97
CA VAL A 296 18.27 -16.11 16.63
C VAL A 296 19.74 -16.45 16.71
N ALA A 297 20.48 -15.85 17.64
CA ALA A 297 21.90 -16.15 17.82
C ALA A 297 22.15 -17.60 18.18
N GLU A 298 21.35 -18.16 19.10
CA GLU A 298 21.46 -19.55 19.55
C GLU A 298 21.06 -20.53 18.43
N LYS A 299 19.88 -20.36 17.81
CA LYS A 299 19.34 -21.32 16.82
C LYS A 299 20.16 -21.34 15.53
N TYR A 300 20.59 -20.19 15.04
CA TYR A 300 21.31 -20.07 13.76
C TYR A 300 22.81 -19.85 13.91
N HIS A 301 23.37 -20.01 15.13
CA HIS A 301 24.81 -19.87 15.45
C HIS A 301 25.37 -18.52 14.97
N ARG A 302 24.59 -17.44 15.14
CA ARG A 302 24.93 -16.10 14.70
C ARG A 302 25.54 -15.27 15.83
N GLN A 303 26.63 -14.57 15.54
CA GLN A 303 27.19 -13.59 16.46
C GLN A 303 26.38 -12.28 16.45
N ILE A 304 25.96 -11.80 17.61
CA ILE A 304 25.33 -10.48 17.77
C ILE A 304 26.40 -9.41 17.59
N ARG A 305 26.33 -8.67 16.49
CA ARG A 305 27.30 -7.60 16.15
C ARG A 305 26.86 -6.24 16.67
N ASN A 306 25.57 -5.94 16.52
CA ASN A 306 24.95 -4.69 16.97
C ASN A 306 23.92 -4.98 18.07
N PRO A 307 24.23 -4.74 19.36
CA PRO A 307 23.31 -5.04 20.45
C PRO A 307 22.15 -4.03 20.57
N TYR A 308 22.15 -2.95 19.78
CA TYR A 308 21.18 -1.87 19.92
C TYR A 308 20.18 -1.77 18.78
N ASP A 309 20.35 -2.55 17.71
CA ASP A 309 19.49 -2.49 16.51
C ASP A 309 19.36 -3.88 15.88
N LEU A 310 18.30 -4.10 15.08
CA LEU A 310 18.19 -5.27 14.23
C LEU A 310 18.85 -5.01 12.89
N GLU A 311 19.75 -5.92 12.51
CA GLU A 311 20.24 -5.96 11.14
C GLU A 311 19.21 -6.62 10.23
N PRO A 312 19.14 -6.29 8.92
CA PRO A 312 18.18 -6.89 7.98
C PRO A 312 18.19 -8.42 7.96
N GLU A 313 19.36 -9.03 8.18
CA GLU A 313 19.50 -10.48 8.28
C GLU A 313 18.88 -11.01 9.58
N GLU A 314 18.99 -10.28 10.70
CA GLU A 314 18.36 -10.66 11.97
C GLU A 314 16.84 -10.58 11.87
N GLU A 315 16.27 -9.52 11.23
CA GLU A 315 14.86 -9.45 10.95
C GLU A 315 14.37 -10.68 10.17
N ALA A 316 15.09 -11.06 9.10
CA ALA A 316 14.76 -12.23 8.30
C ALA A 316 14.80 -13.53 9.12
N LEU A 317 15.81 -13.70 9.96
CA LEU A 317 15.97 -14.88 10.81
C LEU A 317 14.91 -14.92 11.93
N ILE A 318 14.50 -13.78 12.50
CA ILE A 318 13.38 -13.71 13.45
C ILE A 318 12.09 -14.18 12.78
N GLY A 319 11.79 -13.67 11.57
CA GLY A 319 10.63 -14.12 10.81
C GLY A 319 10.66 -15.62 10.52
N GLN A 320 11.82 -16.14 10.11
CA GLN A 320 12.03 -17.57 9.88
C GLN A 320 11.84 -18.39 11.17
N TYR A 321 12.41 -17.94 12.29
CA TYR A 321 12.28 -18.58 13.58
C TYR A 321 10.81 -18.80 13.97
N TYR A 322 10.00 -17.75 13.94
CA TYR A 322 8.59 -17.83 14.34
C TYR A 322 7.73 -18.58 13.31
N LYS A 323 8.10 -18.56 12.04
CA LYS A 323 7.47 -19.42 11.01
C LYS A 323 7.72 -20.90 11.28
N GLU A 324 8.93 -21.27 11.68
CA GLU A 324 9.30 -22.66 12.00
C GLU A 324 8.70 -23.14 13.33
N GLU A 325 8.70 -22.29 14.38
CA GLU A 325 8.27 -22.68 15.72
C GLU A 325 6.75 -22.74 15.89
N CYS A 326 6.01 -21.80 15.27
CA CYS A 326 4.56 -21.71 15.48
C CYS A 326 3.76 -21.40 14.19
N GLY A 327 4.38 -21.44 13.02
CA GLY A 327 3.69 -21.17 11.75
C GLY A 327 3.33 -19.71 11.53
N ALA A 328 3.80 -18.77 12.36
CA ALA A 328 3.44 -17.36 12.30
C ALA A 328 4.07 -16.68 11.07
N ASP A 329 3.28 -15.89 10.38
CA ASP A 329 3.73 -15.04 9.28
C ASP A 329 4.20 -13.66 9.78
N PHE A 330 3.65 -13.21 10.92
CA PHE A 330 3.95 -11.96 11.59
C PHE A 330 4.55 -12.22 12.97
N VAL A 331 5.38 -11.28 13.43
CA VAL A 331 5.89 -11.26 14.81
C VAL A 331 6.11 -9.83 15.27
N PHE A 332 5.59 -9.49 16.45
CA PHE A 332 5.93 -8.24 17.12
C PHE A 332 7.26 -8.39 17.85
N VAL A 333 8.20 -7.49 17.58
CA VAL A 333 9.41 -7.34 18.37
C VAL A 333 9.24 -6.09 19.23
N THR A 334 9.32 -6.24 20.55
CA THR A 334 8.98 -5.19 21.52
C THR A 334 10.19 -4.72 22.30
N HIS A 335 10.07 -3.60 23.02
CA HIS A 335 11.10 -3.06 23.92
C HIS A 335 12.43 -2.81 23.20
N TYR A 336 12.40 -1.97 22.18
CA TYR A 336 13.63 -1.54 21.52
C TYR A 336 14.47 -0.62 22.41
N PRO A 337 15.80 -0.64 22.26
CA PRO A 337 16.70 0.23 23.01
C PRO A 337 16.34 1.73 22.87
N SER A 338 16.25 2.44 23.99
CA SER A 338 15.84 3.86 24.05
C SER A 338 16.71 4.74 23.15
N LYS A 339 17.99 4.43 22.99
CA LYS A 339 18.93 5.19 22.14
C LYS A 339 18.54 5.17 20.65
N LYS A 340 17.75 4.18 20.20
CA LYS A 340 17.34 3.99 18.82
C LYS A 340 15.95 4.51 18.51
N ARG A 341 15.16 4.83 19.54
CA ARG A 341 13.80 5.35 19.36
C ARG A 341 13.76 6.88 19.45
N PRO A 342 12.77 7.54 18.82
CA PRO A 342 12.65 9.00 18.86
C PRO A 342 12.45 9.54 20.28
N PHE A 343 12.63 10.86 20.45
CA PHE A 343 12.55 11.53 21.76
C PHE A 343 11.16 11.40 22.41
N TYR A 344 10.12 11.26 21.63
CA TYR A 344 8.74 11.17 22.10
C TYR A 344 8.33 9.74 22.57
N ALA A 345 9.15 8.72 22.33
CA ALA A 345 8.86 7.36 22.77
C ALA A 345 8.98 7.22 24.28
N MET A 346 8.00 6.57 24.92
CA MET A 346 8.01 6.31 26.36
C MET A 346 9.10 5.29 26.70
N ASP A 347 9.95 5.61 27.68
CA ASP A 347 10.87 4.63 28.23
C ASP A 347 10.13 3.64 29.13
N ASP A 348 10.59 2.38 29.17
CA ASP A 348 10.07 1.37 30.09
C ASP A 348 10.37 1.82 31.52
N PRO A 349 9.36 2.01 32.39
CA PRO A 349 9.58 2.46 33.77
C PRO A 349 10.35 1.44 34.61
N THR A 350 10.40 0.19 34.21
CA THR A 350 11.13 -0.88 34.91
C THR A 350 12.58 -0.99 34.45
N ASP A 351 12.86 -0.63 33.18
CA ASP A 351 14.19 -0.57 32.60
C ASP A 351 14.28 0.56 31.55
N PRO A 352 14.65 1.78 31.95
CA PRO A 352 14.70 2.94 31.04
C PRO A 352 15.74 2.85 29.91
N THR A 353 16.52 1.77 29.82
CA THR A 353 17.40 1.49 28.67
C THR A 353 16.60 1.05 27.46
N TYR A 354 15.37 0.59 27.65
CA TYR A 354 14.39 0.20 26.64
C TYR A 354 13.20 1.16 26.59
N THR A 355 12.40 1.04 25.54
CA THR A 355 11.15 1.81 25.36
C THR A 355 9.95 0.89 25.27
N LEU A 356 8.77 1.40 25.60
CA LEU A 356 7.48 0.76 25.38
C LEU A 356 7.09 0.91 23.90
N SER A 357 7.90 0.34 23.02
CA SER A 357 7.74 0.40 21.56
C SER A 357 7.86 -0.98 20.93
N PHE A 358 7.40 -1.08 19.71
CA PHE A 358 7.46 -2.30 18.93
C PHE A 358 7.68 -2.03 17.44
N ASP A 359 8.16 -3.03 16.74
CA ASP A 359 8.06 -3.15 15.29
C ASP A 359 7.30 -4.44 14.96
N LEU A 360 6.49 -4.41 13.90
CA LEU A 360 5.85 -5.60 13.36
C LEU A 360 6.64 -6.07 12.14
N LEU A 361 7.14 -7.29 12.22
CA LEU A 361 7.80 -7.97 11.11
C LEU A 361 6.81 -8.86 10.36
N TYR A 362 6.74 -8.76 9.05
CA TYR A 362 6.02 -9.65 8.16
C TYR A 362 6.98 -10.39 7.25
N HIS A 363 7.03 -11.74 7.39
CA HIS A 363 8.04 -12.57 6.74
C HIS A 363 9.47 -11.99 6.87
N GLY A 364 9.83 -11.56 8.08
CA GLY A 364 11.16 -11.03 8.38
C GLY A 364 11.47 -9.67 7.78
N LEU A 365 10.48 -8.88 7.43
CA LEU A 365 10.61 -7.49 7.02
C LEU A 365 9.80 -6.60 7.95
N GLU A 366 10.43 -5.58 8.53
CA GLU A 366 9.74 -4.52 9.26
C GLU A 366 8.75 -3.79 8.33
N ILE A 367 7.47 -3.86 8.66
CA ILE A 367 6.37 -3.15 7.98
C ILE A 367 5.81 -2.01 8.80
N THR A 368 5.92 -2.08 10.13
CA THR A 368 5.36 -1.13 11.09
C THR A 368 6.36 -0.80 12.17
N THR A 369 6.34 0.46 12.61
CA THR A 369 6.93 0.90 13.87
C THR A 369 5.87 1.62 14.70
N GLY A 370 5.73 1.23 15.97
CA GLY A 370 4.75 1.79 16.89
C GLY A 370 5.21 1.82 18.35
N GLY A 371 4.32 2.31 19.22
CA GLY A 371 4.54 2.28 20.66
C GLY A 371 3.78 3.36 21.42
N GLN A 372 3.95 3.32 22.72
CA GLN A 372 3.46 4.34 23.66
C GLN A 372 4.33 5.59 23.58
N ARG A 373 3.69 6.75 23.73
CA ARG A 373 4.36 8.07 23.70
C ARG A 373 4.44 8.65 25.11
N ILE A 374 5.42 9.52 25.32
CA ILE A 374 5.48 10.34 26.52
C ILE A 374 4.29 11.30 26.47
N HIS A 375 3.48 11.32 27.51
CA HIS A 375 2.33 12.22 27.64
C HIS A 375 2.51 13.27 28.75
N ASP A 376 3.46 13.05 29.68
CA ASP A 376 3.81 14.03 30.70
C ASP A 376 4.72 15.10 30.10
N TYR A 377 4.36 16.38 30.35
CA TYR A 377 5.07 17.54 29.81
C TYR A 377 6.51 17.64 30.28
N GLN A 378 6.74 17.46 31.61
CA GLN A 378 8.08 17.56 32.15
C GLN A 378 8.98 16.42 31.72
N MET A 379 8.47 15.20 31.71
CA MET A 379 9.19 14.03 31.20
C MET A 379 9.60 14.22 29.72
N LEU A 380 8.74 14.85 28.92
CA LEU A 380 9.03 15.14 27.51
C LEU A 380 10.16 16.16 27.36
N LEU A 381 10.15 17.24 28.17
CA LEU A 381 11.22 18.24 28.18
C LEU A 381 12.55 17.63 28.61
N ASP A 382 12.56 16.86 29.69
CA ASP A 382 13.75 16.17 30.20
C ASP A 382 14.37 15.26 29.17
N LYS A 383 13.52 14.55 28.41
CA LYS A 383 13.99 13.65 27.33
C LYS A 383 14.54 14.40 26.11
N ILE A 384 13.95 15.54 25.76
CA ILE A 384 14.46 16.44 24.70
C ILE A 384 15.86 16.96 25.11
N GLU A 385 15.99 17.47 26.32
CA GLU A 385 17.27 17.97 26.86
C GLU A 385 18.36 16.89 26.95
N LYS A 386 18.01 15.72 27.51
CA LYS A 386 18.91 14.56 27.61
C LYS A 386 19.46 14.10 26.25
N ARG A 387 18.71 14.36 25.16
CA ARG A 387 19.14 14.06 23.78
C ARG A 387 19.89 15.20 23.11
N GLY A 388 20.17 16.29 23.82
CA GLY A 388 20.84 17.48 23.28
C GLY A 388 20.03 18.20 22.20
N MET A 389 18.71 18.05 22.20
CA MET A 389 17.78 18.71 21.28
C MET A 389 17.31 20.06 21.88
N THR A 390 16.88 20.97 20.99
CA THR A 390 16.27 22.25 21.41
C THR A 390 14.77 22.22 21.17
N THR A 391 14.02 22.93 22.00
CA THR A 391 12.56 23.07 21.86
C THR A 391 12.15 24.13 20.85
N GLU A 392 13.09 24.88 20.29
CA GLU A 392 12.85 25.94 19.30
C GLU A 392 12.10 25.36 18.07
N GLY A 393 10.97 25.97 17.68
CA GLY A 393 10.10 25.53 16.60
C GLY A 393 9.24 24.32 16.94
N MET A 394 9.16 23.96 18.25
CA MET A 394 8.28 22.90 18.76
C MET A 394 7.23 23.46 19.75
N GLU A 395 7.08 24.76 19.83
CA GLU A 395 6.27 25.45 20.85
C GLU A 395 4.81 25.00 20.80
N GLN A 396 4.23 24.90 19.60
CA GLN A 396 2.84 24.46 19.42
C GLN A 396 2.65 22.97 19.76
N TYR A 397 3.62 22.14 19.41
CA TYR A 397 3.61 20.73 19.77
C TYR A 397 3.69 20.55 21.28
N LEU A 398 4.62 21.24 21.94
CA LEU A 398 4.80 21.16 23.39
C LEU A 398 3.62 21.77 24.17
N ALA A 399 2.91 22.74 23.57
CA ALA A 399 1.77 23.37 24.21
C ALA A 399 0.64 22.37 24.54
N VAL A 400 0.38 21.38 23.68
CA VAL A 400 -0.69 20.40 23.95
C VAL A 400 -0.37 19.55 25.17
N PHE A 401 0.89 19.20 25.39
CA PHE A 401 1.33 18.46 26.58
C PHE A 401 1.25 19.33 27.84
N LYS A 402 1.62 20.61 27.72
CA LYS A 402 1.53 21.57 28.81
C LYS A 402 0.10 21.77 29.31
N TYR A 403 -0.89 21.67 28.43
CA TYR A 403 -2.29 21.85 28.79
C TYR A 403 -3.05 20.53 29.02
N GLY A 404 -2.36 19.42 29.00
CA GLY A 404 -2.88 18.09 29.34
C GLY A 404 -3.05 17.18 28.12
N MET A 405 -2.33 16.08 28.14
CA MET A 405 -2.43 14.99 27.13
C MET A 405 -2.74 13.68 27.84
N PRO A 406 -3.67 12.87 27.35
CA PRO A 406 -3.87 11.54 27.88
C PRO A 406 -2.68 10.63 27.59
N PRO A 407 -2.51 9.52 28.34
CA PRO A 407 -1.68 8.41 27.89
C PRO A 407 -2.09 8.03 26.47
N HIS A 408 -1.14 7.97 25.54
CA HIS A 408 -1.42 7.72 24.13
C HIS A 408 -0.29 6.97 23.44
N GLY A 409 -0.61 6.41 22.32
CA GLY A 409 0.31 5.71 21.45
C GLY A 409 -0.23 5.56 20.05
N GLY A 410 0.61 5.07 19.18
CA GLY A 410 0.24 4.86 17.79
C GLY A 410 1.37 4.22 16.99
N LEU A 411 1.17 4.16 15.69
CA LEU A 411 2.08 3.51 14.76
C LEU A 411 2.08 4.17 13.38
N GLY A 412 3.03 3.75 12.56
CA GLY A 412 3.07 4.02 11.12
C GLY A 412 3.42 2.74 10.37
N ILE A 413 2.62 2.41 9.35
CA ILE A 413 2.78 1.23 8.49
C ILE A 413 3.20 1.69 7.10
N GLY A 414 4.25 1.08 6.53
CA GLY A 414 4.62 1.29 5.13
C GLY A 414 3.69 0.50 4.20
N LEU A 415 2.80 1.20 3.48
CA LEU A 415 1.82 0.56 2.59
C LEU A 415 2.49 -0.30 1.52
N GLU A 416 3.55 0.21 0.90
CA GLU A 416 4.24 -0.48 -0.19
C GLU A 416 4.98 -1.73 0.31
N ARG A 417 5.57 -1.70 1.53
CA ARG A 417 6.20 -2.87 2.15
C ARG A 417 5.18 -3.95 2.50
N LEU A 418 4.06 -3.57 3.12
CA LEU A 418 2.98 -4.50 3.43
C LEU A 418 2.42 -5.13 2.15
N THR A 419 2.13 -4.32 1.12
CA THR A 419 1.65 -4.81 -0.17
C THR A 419 2.66 -5.73 -0.84
N MET A 420 3.94 -5.35 -0.85
CA MET A 420 5.03 -6.14 -1.43
C MET A 420 5.06 -7.56 -0.87
N LYS A 421 5.00 -7.68 0.45
CA LYS A 421 4.98 -8.99 1.12
C LYS A 421 3.69 -9.76 0.85
N LEU A 422 2.53 -9.09 0.84
CA LEU A 422 1.24 -9.72 0.53
C LEU A 422 1.19 -10.32 -0.88
N VAL A 423 1.74 -9.61 -1.87
CA VAL A 423 1.68 -10.06 -3.27
C VAL A 423 2.90 -10.89 -3.68
N GLY A 424 3.84 -11.15 -2.77
CA GLY A 424 5.01 -12.01 -2.99
C GLY A 424 6.09 -11.37 -3.87
N GLU A 425 6.22 -10.06 -3.87
CA GLU A 425 7.29 -9.35 -4.58
C GLU A 425 8.52 -9.16 -3.68
N ASP A 426 9.69 -9.08 -4.33
CA ASP A 426 10.98 -8.93 -3.65
C ASP A 426 11.51 -7.50 -3.63
N ASN A 427 10.86 -6.58 -4.34
CA ASN A 427 11.29 -5.20 -4.49
C ASN A 427 10.11 -4.24 -4.31
N VAL A 428 10.24 -3.32 -3.37
CA VAL A 428 9.18 -2.34 -3.02
C VAL A 428 8.75 -1.46 -4.21
N ARG A 429 9.61 -1.28 -5.23
CA ARG A 429 9.27 -0.57 -6.47
C ARG A 429 8.20 -1.28 -7.29
N GLU A 430 8.07 -2.61 -7.16
CA GLU A 430 7.01 -3.38 -7.82
C GLU A 430 5.62 -3.05 -7.30
N THR A 431 5.53 -2.56 -6.06
CA THR A 431 4.29 -2.19 -5.38
C THR A 431 4.13 -0.68 -5.17
N THR A 432 4.89 0.10 -5.93
CA THR A 432 4.79 1.55 -5.99
C THR A 432 4.36 1.96 -7.38
N LEU A 433 3.34 2.83 -7.52
CA LEU A 433 2.86 3.26 -8.84
C LEU A 433 3.97 3.97 -9.60
N PHE A 434 4.56 4.98 -9.02
CA PHE A 434 5.68 5.76 -9.57
C PHE A 434 6.72 5.97 -8.48
N PRO A 435 7.69 5.04 -8.31
CA PRO A 435 8.63 5.09 -7.20
C PRO A 435 9.57 6.30 -7.30
N ARG A 436 9.89 6.86 -6.13
CA ARG A 436 10.94 7.86 -5.95
C ARG A 436 12.09 7.22 -5.19
N ASP A 437 13.26 7.25 -5.80
CA ASP A 437 14.52 6.79 -5.21
C ASP A 437 15.68 7.70 -5.67
N LEU A 438 16.93 7.33 -5.37
CA LEU A 438 18.12 8.13 -5.70
C LEU A 438 18.27 8.46 -7.18
N SER A 439 17.72 7.64 -8.07
CA SER A 439 17.93 7.73 -9.52
C SER A 439 16.65 8.08 -10.29
N ARG A 440 15.49 8.07 -9.62
CA ARG A 440 14.20 8.18 -10.29
C ARG A 440 13.35 9.31 -9.68
N LEU A 441 13.17 10.39 -10.44
CA LEU A 441 12.39 11.58 -10.07
C LEU A 441 11.21 11.81 -11.02
N GLU A 442 11.35 11.49 -12.30
CA GLU A 442 10.28 11.55 -13.29
C GLU A 442 9.45 10.27 -13.29
N PRO A 443 8.17 10.37 -13.79
CA PRO A 443 7.34 9.21 -14.02
C PRO A 443 7.93 8.27 -15.07
#